data_e5fb122c0d631ee52542e78b4fe92734
#
_entry.id   e5fb122c0d631ee52542e78b4fe92734
#
_cell.length_a   1.000
_cell.length_b   1.000
_cell.length_c   1.000
_cell.angle_alpha   90.00
_cell.angle_beta   90.00
_cell.angle_gamma   90.00
#
_symmetry.space_group_name_H-M   'P 1'
#
loop_
_entity.id
_entity.type
_entity.pdbx_description
1 polymer ?
#
loop_
_entity_poly.entity_id
_entity_poly.type
_entity_poly.pdbx_seq_one_letter_code
_entity_poly.pdbx_strand_id
1 'polypeptide(L)'
;MTTAEFKDFCKTLKTKFDNYYCGRLDGKKNHSLGIYSLRNDCKIPLGGESNKKTFEESYSLLIHWDNNYNNTEIKARELQNELQTIQNVKYGNFNINFIRLSFTEPIDVSSDDKGIFERVIELTVFYNKEV
;
A
#
# COMPACT_ATOMS: atom_id res chain seq x y z
N MET A 1 -0.77 11.18 6.60
CA MET A 1 -1.76 10.16 6.17
C MET A 1 -1.65 8.95 7.08
N THR A 2 -2.73 8.59 7.74
CA THR A 2 -2.74 7.41 8.61
C THR A 2 -2.85 6.14 7.78
N THR A 3 -2.55 5.00 8.41
CA THR A 3 -2.69 3.70 7.75
C THR A 3 -4.14 3.45 7.32
N ALA A 4 -5.11 3.86 8.14
CA ALA A 4 -6.52 3.74 7.81
C ALA A 4 -6.92 4.61 6.62
N GLU A 5 -6.37 5.81 6.54
CA GLU A 5 -6.62 6.69 5.39
C GLU A 5 -6.05 6.11 4.11
N PHE A 6 -4.85 5.53 4.17
CA PHE A 6 -4.26 4.88 2.99
C PHE A 6 -5.06 3.62 2.59
N LYS A 7 -5.55 2.86 3.58
CA LYS A 7 -6.45 1.73 3.29
C LYS A 7 -7.69 2.20 2.52
N ASP A 8 -8.30 3.29 2.97
CA ASP A 8 -9.49 3.84 2.30
C ASP A 8 -9.16 4.32 0.89
N PHE A 9 -7.98 4.91 0.69
CA PHE A 9 -7.51 5.26 -0.65
C PHE A 9 -7.40 4.01 -1.53
N CYS A 10 -6.83 2.92 -1.01
CA CYS A 10 -6.69 1.67 -1.76
C CYS A 10 -8.04 1.11 -2.22
N LYS A 11 -9.10 1.34 -1.45
CA LYS A 11 -10.45 0.92 -1.85
C LYS A 11 -10.96 1.65 -3.09
N THR A 12 -10.40 2.79 -3.43
CA THR A 12 -10.80 3.56 -4.62
C THR A 12 -10.11 3.09 -5.89
N LEU A 13 -9.09 2.25 -5.77
CA LEU A 13 -8.34 1.75 -6.92
C LEU A 13 -9.18 0.78 -7.76
N LYS A 14 -8.78 0.58 -9.01
CA LYS A 14 -9.43 -0.36 -9.93
C LYS A 14 -9.20 -1.80 -9.51
N THR A 15 -8.02 -2.09 -8.96
CA THR A 15 -7.70 -3.41 -8.43
C THR A 15 -8.43 -3.60 -7.11
N LYS A 16 -9.45 -4.47 -7.11
CA LYS A 16 -10.35 -4.64 -5.97
C LYS A 16 -10.04 -5.91 -5.18
N PHE A 17 -10.30 -5.82 -3.88
CA PHE A 17 -10.22 -6.94 -2.95
C PHE A 17 -11.58 -7.08 -2.27
N ASP A 18 -11.88 -8.28 -1.76
CA ASP A 18 -13.13 -8.52 -1.06
C ASP A 18 -13.08 -7.95 0.38
N ASN A 19 -11.88 -7.96 0.96
CA ASN A 19 -11.69 -7.51 2.33
C ASN A 19 -10.44 -6.62 2.42
N TYR A 20 -10.53 -5.55 3.20
CA TYR A 20 -9.42 -4.64 3.45
C TYR A 20 -9.19 -4.54 4.96
N TYR A 21 -7.96 -4.69 5.38
CA TYR A 21 -7.58 -4.67 6.80
C TYR A 21 -6.47 -3.66 7.05
N CYS A 22 -6.46 -3.13 8.26
CA CYS A 22 -5.47 -2.16 8.70
C CYS A 22 -4.74 -2.73 9.92
N GLY A 23 -3.46 -3.06 9.77
CA GLY A 23 -2.60 -3.53 10.84
C GLY A 23 -2.75 -5.00 11.22
N ARG A 24 -3.85 -5.65 10.87
CA ARG A 24 -4.07 -7.06 11.19
C ARG A 24 -5.03 -7.68 10.18
N LEU A 25 -4.57 -8.69 9.46
CA LEU A 25 -5.36 -9.37 8.45
C LEU A 25 -6.03 -10.61 9.04
N ASP A 26 -7.31 -10.84 8.70
CA ASP A 26 -8.00 -12.08 9.04
C ASP A 26 -7.61 -13.16 8.01
N GLY A 27 -6.75 -14.09 8.41
CA GLY A 27 -6.27 -15.15 7.54
C GLY A 27 -7.31 -16.18 7.10
N LYS A 28 -8.53 -16.10 7.65
CA LYS A 28 -9.62 -16.99 7.26
C LYS A 28 -10.33 -16.54 6.00
N LYS A 29 -10.11 -15.30 5.57
CA LYS A 29 -10.79 -14.72 4.41
C LYS A 29 -9.80 -14.53 3.27
N ASN A 30 -10.09 -15.15 2.13
CA ASN A 30 -9.32 -14.99 0.91
C ASN A 30 -9.62 -13.64 0.25
N HIS A 31 -8.86 -13.30 -0.78
CA HIS A 31 -9.03 -12.06 -1.56
C HIS A 31 -8.96 -10.83 -0.66
N SER A 32 -8.02 -10.84 0.27
CA SER A 32 -7.85 -9.78 1.27
C SER A 32 -6.59 -8.96 1.02
N LEU A 33 -6.67 -7.67 1.36
CA LEU A 33 -5.53 -6.77 1.37
C LEU A 33 -5.34 -6.23 2.78
N GLY A 34 -4.16 -6.45 3.34
CA GLY A 34 -3.77 -5.88 4.63
C GLY A 34 -2.80 -4.73 4.42
N ILE A 35 -3.03 -3.60 5.09
CA ILE A 35 -2.16 -2.44 5.03
C ILE A 35 -1.47 -2.28 6.37
N TYR A 36 -0.14 -2.24 6.35
CA TYR A 36 0.70 -2.11 7.54
C TYR A 36 1.59 -0.90 7.41
N SER A 37 1.79 -0.20 8.52
CA SER A 37 2.69 0.94 8.58
C SER A 37 4.15 0.46 8.61
N LEU A 38 5.01 1.12 7.85
CA LEU A 38 6.46 0.91 7.90
C LEU A 38 7.14 2.14 8.47
N ARG A 39 8.31 1.93 9.10
CA ARG A 39 9.11 3.02 9.63
C ARG A 39 9.79 3.80 8.51
N ASN A 40 9.73 5.13 8.60
CA ASN A 40 10.46 6.04 7.75
C ASN A 40 11.51 6.80 8.54
N ASP A 41 12.60 7.20 7.87
CA ASP A 41 13.52 8.16 8.43
C ASP A 41 12.85 9.54 8.47
N CYS A 42 13.05 10.25 9.57
CA CYS A 42 12.56 11.61 9.70
C CYS A 42 13.52 12.55 8.97
N LYS A 43 13.00 13.24 7.95
CA LYS A 43 13.76 14.27 7.21
C LYS A 43 13.22 15.63 7.58
N ILE A 44 14.09 16.46 8.19
CA ILE A 44 13.71 17.81 8.60
C ILE A 44 14.26 18.78 7.56
N PRO A 45 13.37 19.56 6.90
CA PRO A 45 13.83 20.53 5.90
C PRO A 45 14.56 21.70 6.55
N LEU A 46 15.31 22.44 5.73
CA LEU A 46 15.98 23.66 6.18
C LEU A 46 14.94 24.63 6.73
N GLY A 47 15.15 25.09 7.96
CA GLY A 47 14.19 25.96 8.66
C GLY A 47 13.20 25.21 9.55
N GLY A 48 13.29 23.87 9.64
CA GLY A 48 12.50 23.04 10.55
C GLY A 48 11.20 22.47 9.97
N GLU A 49 10.45 21.77 10.82
CA GLU A 49 9.22 21.06 10.44
C GLU A 49 8.14 21.98 9.86
N SER A 50 8.05 23.22 10.30
CA SER A 50 7.04 24.16 9.82
C SER A 50 7.17 24.49 8.33
N ASN A 51 8.35 24.24 7.74
CA ASN A 51 8.60 24.45 6.32
C ASN A 51 8.35 23.20 5.47
N LYS A 52 7.95 22.11 6.09
CA LYS A 52 7.72 20.85 5.40
C LYS A 52 6.41 20.91 4.60
N LYS A 53 6.51 20.84 3.27
CA LYS A 53 5.35 20.91 2.35
C LYS A 53 4.99 19.54 1.78
N THR A 54 5.97 18.67 1.62
CA THR A 54 5.77 17.33 1.09
C THR A 54 6.02 16.33 2.21
N PHE A 55 5.13 15.38 2.35
CA PHE A 55 5.18 14.36 3.38
C PHE A 55 5.43 13.00 2.74
N GLU A 56 6.05 12.11 3.50
CA GLU A 56 6.34 10.74 3.09
C GLU A 56 5.79 9.78 4.14
N GLU A 57 5.06 8.75 3.69
CA GLU A 57 4.63 7.67 4.56
C GLU A 57 4.88 6.35 3.85
N SER A 58 5.45 5.39 4.56
CA SER A 58 5.72 4.06 4.01
C SER A 58 4.75 3.03 4.54
N TYR A 59 4.32 2.14 3.65
CA TYR A 59 3.37 1.08 3.96
C TYR A 59 3.83 -0.22 3.33
N SER A 60 3.42 -1.32 3.98
CA SER A 60 3.54 -2.67 3.45
C SER A 60 2.14 -3.17 3.15
N LEU A 61 1.91 -3.63 1.92
CA LEU A 61 0.63 -4.18 1.49
C LEU A 61 0.78 -5.70 1.41
N LEU A 62 0.00 -6.41 2.21
CA LEU A 62 -0.03 -7.87 2.19
C LEU A 62 -1.22 -8.33 1.37
N ILE A 63 -0.96 -8.97 0.24
CA ILE A 63 -1.99 -9.57 -0.60
C ILE A 63 -2.13 -11.03 -0.19
N HIS A 64 -3.26 -11.36 0.44
CA HIS A 64 -3.63 -12.70 0.86
C HIS A 64 -4.75 -13.15 -0.07
N TRP A 65 -4.42 -13.92 -1.12
CA TRP A 65 -5.34 -14.09 -2.23
C TRP A 65 -6.10 -15.42 -2.20
N ASP A 66 -5.50 -16.48 -2.71
CA ASP A 66 -6.14 -17.81 -2.73
C ASP A 66 -5.08 -18.92 -2.74
N ASN A 67 -5.50 -20.16 -2.96
CA ASN A 67 -4.61 -21.31 -2.95
C ASN A 67 -3.94 -21.56 -4.31
N ASN A 68 -4.02 -20.61 -5.24
CA ASN A 68 -3.40 -20.72 -6.55
C ASN A 68 -2.24 -19.71 -6.64
N TYR A 69 -1.03 -20.22 -6.79
CA TYR A 69 0.18 -19.40 -6.86
C TYR A 69 0.11 -18.35 -7.96
N ASN A 70 -0.29 -18.78 -9.17
CA ASN A 70 -0.32 -17.89 -10.32
C ASN A 70 -1.38 -16.79 -10.18
N ASN A 71 -2.56 -17.13 -9.65
CA ASN A 71 -3.61 -16.13 -9.41
C ASN A 71 -3.16 -15.05 -8.44
N THR A 72 -2.45 -15.46 -7.39
CA THR A 72 -1.93 -14.53 -6.39
C THR A 72 -0.86 -13.61 -7.00
N GLU A 73 0.02 -14.16 -7.82
CA GLU A 73 1.03 -13.36 -8.51
C GLU A 73 0.39 -12.35 -9.46
N ILE A 74 -0.58 -12.79 -10.27
CA ILE A 74 -1.29 -11.91 -11.19
C ILE A 74 -1.96 -10.75 -10.44
N LYS A 75 -2.64 -11.06 -9.35
CA LYS A 75 -3.34 -10.04 -8.55
C LYS A 75 -2.38 -9.03 -7.95
N ALA A 76 -1.26 -9.51 -7.42
CA ALA A 76 -0.25 -8.63 -6.85
C ALA A 76 0.37 -7.71 -7.92
N ARG A 77 0.63 -8.24 -9.12
CA ARG A 77 1.18 -7.44 -10.22
C ARG A 77 0.17 -6.42 -10.75
N GLU A 78 -1.12 -6.76 -10.77
CA GLU A 78 -2.16 -5.80 -11.13
C GLU A 78 -2.16 -4.61 -10.17
N LEU A 79 -2.10 -4.88 -8.87
CA LEU A 79 -2.05 -3.82 -7.87
C LEU A 79 -0.79 -2.98 -8.01
N GLN A 80 0.37 -3.62 -8.18
CA GLN A 80 1.64 -2.92 -8.36
C GLN A 80 1.60 -2.01 -9.58
N ASN A 81 1.11 -2.51 -10.71
CA ASN A 81 1.03 -1.74 -11.95
C ASN A 81 0.13 -0.52 -11.77
N GLU A 82 -0.99 -0.68 -11.09
CA GLU A 82 -1.89 0.44 -10.83
C GLU A 82 -1.24 1.47 -9.91
N LEU A 83 -0.56 1.04 -8.86
CA LEU A 83 0.12 1.95 -7.93
C LEU A 83 1.19 2.79 -8.65
N GLN A 84 1.86 2.22 -9.65
CA GLN A 84 2.85 2.94 -10.44
C GLN A 84 2.24 4.04 -11.31
N THR A 85 0.95 3.97 -11.61
CA THR A 85 0.26 4.99 -12.41
C THR A 85 -0.23 6.17 -11.59
N ILE A 86 -0.20 6.08 -10.26
CA ILE A 86 -0.70 7.14 -9.39
C ILE A 86 0.21 8.35 -9.50
N GLN A 87 -0.36 9.48 -9.92
CA GLN A 87 0.34 10.73 -10.06
C GLN A 87 -0.64 11.89 -9.91
N ASN A 88 -0.34 12.79 -8.96
CA ASN A 88 -1.14 14.00 -8.72
C ASN A 88 -2.64 13.70 -8.53
N VAL A 89 -2.96 12.74 -7.67
CA VAL A 89 -4.33 12.33 -7.37
C VAL A 89 -4.78 12.95 -6.07
N LYS A 90 -5.93 13.62 -6.10
CA LYS A 90 -6.54 14.15 -4.89
C LYS A 90 -7.38 13.09 -4.20
N TYR A 91 -7.18 12.95 -2.89
CA TYR A 91 -7.99 12.08 -2.05
C TYR A 91 -8.21 12.74 -0.69
N GLY A 92 -9.45 13.13 -0.42
CA GLY A 92 -9.76 13.89 0.80
C GLY A 92 -8.97 15.20 0.83
N ASN A 93 -8.25 15.43 1.91
CA ASN A 93 -7.41 16.61 2.10
C ASN A 93 -5.97 16.41 1.61
N PHE A 94 -5.70 15.32 0.91
CA PHE A 94 -4.37 14.99 0.44
C PHE A 94 -4.29 15.13 -1.07
N ASN A 95 -3.13 15.57 -1.54
CA ASN A 95 -2.74 15.41 -2.93
C ASN A 95 -1.61 14.40 -2.99
N ILE A 96 -1.88 13.22 -3.53
CA ILE A 96 -0.88 12.17 -3.65
C ILE A 96 -0.07 12.47 -4.90
N ASN A 97 1.20 12.86 -4.71
CA ASN A 97 2.07 13.26 -5.82
C ASN A 97 2.47 12.05 -6.65
N PHE A 98 2.98 11.03 -5.98
CA PHE A 98 3.33 9.74 -6.60
C PHE A 98 3.59 8.71 -5.51
N ILE A 99 3.68 7.45 -5.93
CA ILE A 99 4.01 6.33 -5.05
C ILE A 99 5.29 5.69 -5.58
N ARG A 100 6.28 5.53 -4.69
CA ARG A 100 7.53 4.86 -5.01
C ARG A 100 7.49 3.45 -4.44
N LEU A 101 7.69 2.47 -5.30
CA LEU A 101 7.82 1.08 -4.88
C LEU A 101 9.24 0.81 -4.39
N SER A 102 9.36 0.09 -3.28
CA SER A 102 10.68 -0.27 -2.72
C SER A 102 11.37 -1.38 -3.51
N PHE A 103 10.59 -2.22 -4.19
CA PHE A 103 11.09 -3.35 -4.99
C PHE A 103 10.44 -3.34 -6.35
N THR A 104 11.15 -3.89 -7.35
CA THR A 104 10.66 -3.92 -8.74
C THR A 104 9.51 -4.89 -8.94
N GLU A 105 9.36 -5.87 -8.04
CA GLU A 105 8.33 -6.89 -8.12
C GLU A 105 7.72 -7.12 -6.74
N PRO A 106 6.45 -7.58 -6.67
CA PRO A 106 5.88 -8.01 -5.40
C PRO A 106 6.70 -9.14 -4.79
N ILE A 107 6.92 -9.06 -3.47
CA ILE A 107 7.74 -10.04 -2.74
C ILE A 107 6.92 -11.31 -2.55
N ASP A 108 7.48 -12.45 -2.97
CA ASP A 108 6.87 -13.76 -2.74
C ASP A 108 7.16 -14.19 -1.31
N VAL A 109 6.11 -14.29 -0.48
CA VAL A 109 6.23 -14.77 0.90
C VAL A 109 5.69 -16.20 1.05
N SER A 110 5.47 -16.88 -0.08
CA SER A 110 5.01 -18.28 -0.12
C SER A 110 3.54 -18.40 0.36
N SER A 111 3.20 -19.49 1.02
CA SER A 111 1.84 -19.72 1.49
C SER A 111 1.79 -19.69 3.01
N ASP A 112 0.60 -19.41 3.55
CA ASP A 112 0.34 -19.54 4.98
C ASP A 112 0.11 -21.01 5.36
N ASP A 113 -0.21 -21.28 6.64
CA ASP A 113 -0.43 -22.65 7.16
C ASP A 113 -1.61 -23.36 6.47
N LYS A 114 -2.50 -22.60 5.84
CA LYS A 114 -3.69 -23.13 5.17
C LYS A 114 -3.52 -23.28 3.67
N GLY A 115 -2.33 -23.00 3.16
CA GLY A 115 -2.02 -23.09 1.73
C GLY A 115 -2.46 -21.90 0.91
N ILE A 116 -2.78 -20.77 1.52
CA ILE A 116 -3.14 -19.54 0.81
C ILE A 116 -1.85 -18.78 0.50
N PHE A 117 -1.63 -18.49 -0.78
CA PHE A 117 -0.44 -17.77 -1.23
C PHE A 117 -0.55 -16.28 -0.97
N GLU A 118 0.59 -15.69 -0.66
CA GLU A 118 0.69 -14.28 -0.28
C GLU A 118 1.83 -13.58 -1.00
N ARG A 119 1.62 -12.29 -1.28
CA ARG A 119 2.66 -11.40 -1.83
C ARG A 119 2.65 -10.11 -1.03
N VAL A 120 3.80 -9.46 -0.97
CA VAL A 120 3.95 -8.18 -0.26
C VAL A 120 4.45 -7.12 -1.23
N ILE A 121 3.83 -5.94 -1.17
CA ILE A 121 4.32 -4.75 -1.87
C ILE A 121 4.69 -3.71 -0.82
N GLU A 122 5.95 -3.29 -0.81
CA GLU A 122 6.41 -2.21 0.06
C GLU A 122 6.53 -0.93 -0.75
N LEU A 123 6.05 0.16 -0.21
CA LEU A 123 5.99 1.43 -0.94
C LEU A 123 6.10 2.64 -0.02
N THR A 124 6.38 3.78 -0.62
CA THR A 124 6.35 5.09 0.04
C THR A 124 5.43 6.02 -0.74
N VAL A 125 4.49 6.63 -0.04
CA VAL A 125 3.56 7.61 -0.61
C VAL A 125 4.13 9.01 -0.36
N PHE A 126 4.26 9.78 -1.43
CA PHE A 126 4.67 11.19 -1.36
C PHE A 126 3.44 12.05 -1.59
N TYR A 127 3.11 12.89 -0.63
CA TYR A 127 1.86 13.64 -0.68
C TYR A 127 1.99 15.02 -0.04
N ASN A 128 1.07 15.91 -0.42
CA ASN A 128 0.90 17.22 0.20
C ASN A 128 -0.44 17.23 0.92
N LYS A 129 -0.52 17.97 2.02
CA LYS A 129 -1.78 18.23 2.70
C LYS A 129 -2.35 19.54 2.19
N GLU A 130 -3.64 19.57 1.94
CA GLU A 130 -4.34 20.81 1.70
C GLU A 130 -4.61 21.52 3.04
N VAL A 131 -4.44 22.82 3.02
CA VAL A 131 -4.65 23.65 4.21
C VAL A 131 -6.09 24.08 4.29
#